data_b78b4f2bd2439ea449c2311ca8da577d
#
_entry.id   b78b4f2bd2439ea449c2311ca8da577d
#
_cell.length_a   1.000
_cell.length_b   1.000
_cell.length_c   1.000
_cell.angle_alpha   90.00
_cell.angle_beta   90.00
_cell.angle_gamma   90.00
#
_symmetry.space_group_name_H-M   'P 1'
#
loop_
_entity.id
_entity.type
_entity.pdbx_description
1 polymer ?
#
loop_
_entity_poly.entity_id
_entity_poly.type
_entity_poly.pdbx_seq_one_letter_code
_entity_poly.pdbx_strand_id
1 'polypeptide(L)'
;MNTPTSLVQIGSFHCFSQLCLQTLPAREIVFDVKCSTMVRNTVLNCSGTPKMIRTGSSFLRKYLAQSQGHAIFGGEYAGHYVFNDGRGFGFDDGIYAALRLLEYLSQSPQQTISQLLQAYPERCSTEDLYISTHHANPEVVLKYIEQFAQHIPAELSKIDGIRLDFEDGFGIIRASNTGEYFTVRFDADTPQRLAEIRQIFIVMLQKQYPNIAHDLSQAY
;
A
#
# COMPACT_ATOMS: atom_id res chain seq x y z
N MET A 1 -3.04 10.14 -14.25
CA MET A 1 -3.67 11.18 -13.39
C MET A 1 -3.42 10.75 -11.95
N ASN A 2 -2.96 11.68 -11.11
CA ASN A 2 -2.87 11.39 -9.66
C ASN A 2 -4.25 11.08 -9.14
N THR A 3 -4.45 9.90 -8.58
CA THR A 3 -5.63 9.71 -7.75
C THR A 3 -5.40 10.48 -6.46
N PRO A 4 -6.30 11.38 -6.04
CA PRO A 4 -6.18 12.12 -4.78
C PRO A 4 -5.90 11.19 -3.59
N THR A 5 -6.36 9.96 -3.65
CA THR A 5 -6.25 8.92 -2.63
C THR A 5 -4.79 8.58 -2.28
N SER A 6 -3.89 8.44 -3.27
CA SER A 6 -2.50 8.06 -2.97
C SER A 6 -1.71 9.17 -2.30
N LEU A 7 -1.89 10.44 -2.71
CA LEU A 7 -1.24 11.58 -2.05
C LEU A 7 -1.74 11.78 -0.62
N VAL A 8 -3.04 11.70 -0.39
CA VAL A 8 -3.63 11.79 0.96
C VAL A 8 -3.08 10.68 1.86
N GLN A 9 -2.97 9.47 1.34
CA GLN A 9 -2.39 8.35 2.08
C GLN A 9 -0.93 8.62 2.47
N ILE A 10 -0.08 9.00 1.52
CA ILE A 10 1.35 9.28 1.78
C ILE A 10 1.48 10.39 2.82
N GLY A 11 0.71 11.48 2.67
CA GLY A 11 0.69 12.59 3.63
C GLY A 11 0.21 12.15 5.03
N SER A 12 -0.81 11.32 5.11
CA SER A 12 -1.29 10.76 6.39
C SER A 12 -0.22 9.90 7.07
N PHE A 13 0.44 9.02 6.31
CA PHE A 13 1.56 8.22 6.84
C PHE A 13 2.71 9.09 7.33
N HIS A 14 3.03 10.19 6.64
CA HIS A 14 4.03 11.14 7.11
C HIS A 14 3.64 11.74 8.47
N CYS A 15 2.46 12.36 8.54
CA CYS A 15 1.98 13.03 9.75
C CYS A 15 1.96 12.07 10.95
N PHE A 16 1.36 10.91 10.78
CA PHE A 16 1.16 9.95 11.86
C PHE A 16 2.47 9.25 12.26
N SER A 17 3.32 8.90 11.29
CA SER A 17 4.65 8.34 11.58
C SER A 17 5.49 9.34 12.35
N GLN A 18 5.52 10.60 11.93
CA GLN A 18 6.29 11.64 12.60
C GLN A 18 5.81 11.86 14.04
N LEU A 19 4.48 11.98 14.25
CA LEU A 19 3.91 12.12 15.60
C LEU A 19 4.28 10.95 16.53
N CYS A 20 4.14 9.73 16.05
CA CYS A 20 4.41 8.55 16.87
C CYS A 20 5.92 8.39 17.14
N LEU A 21 6.76 8.61 16.11
CA LEU A 21 8.21 8.42 16.22
C LEU A 21 8.92 9.54 16.98
N GLN A 22 8.32 10.73 17.12
CA GLN A 22 8.84 11.77 18.02
C GLN A 22 8.89 11.33 19.49
N THR A 23 7.93 10.53 19.92
CA THR A 23 7.85 10.02 21.28
C THR A 23 8.46 8.63 21.45
N LEU A 24 8.40 7.81 20.41
CA LEU A 24 8.86 6.44 20.39
C LEU A 24 9.75 6.19 19.15
N PRO A 25 11.01 6.67 19.17
CA PRO A 25 11.90 6.59 18.01
C PRO A 25 12.28 5.15 17.64
N ALA A 26 12.65 4.96 16.36
CA ALA A 26 13.13 3.70 15.79
C ALA A 26 12.14 2.51 15.91
N ARG A 27 10.84 2.80 16.06
CA ARG A 27 9.79 1.77 16.11
C ARG A 27 9.27 1.42 14.73
N GLU A 28 8.57 0.28 14.66
CA GLU A 28 7.93 -0.15 13.43
C GLU A 28 6.69 0.68 13.11
N ILE A 29 6.59 1.06 11.84
CA ILE A 29 5.39 1.61 11.20
C ILE A 29 4.93 0.60 10.17
N VAL A 30 3.69 0.13 10.33
CA VAL A 30 3.12 -0.99 9.57
C VAL A 30 2.25 -0.45 8.43
N PHE A 31 2.35 -1.07 7.25
CA PHE A 31 1.50 -0.73 6.11
C PHE A 31 1.16 -1.96 5.28
N ASP A 32 0.04 -1.91 4.55
CA ASP A 32 -0.39 -3.05 3.76
C ASP A 32 0.28 -3.11 2.38
N VAL A 33 0.20 -4.28 1.76
CA VAL A 33 0.81 -4.55 0.44
C VAL A 33 0.26 -3.69 -0.70
N LYS A 34 -0.82 -2.94 -0.52
CA LYS A 34 -1.37 -2.04 -1.53
C LYS A 34 -0.83 -0.60 -1.41
N CYS A 35 -0.14 -0.29 -0.34
CA CYS A 35 0.46 1.03 -0.16
C CYS A 35 1.55 1.32 -1.20
N SER A 36 1.67 2.60 -1.56
CA SER A 36 2.74 3.09 -2.43
C SER A 36 4.13 2.80 -1.84
N THR A 37 5.13 2.59 -2.69
CA THR A 37 6.55 2.52 -2.30
C THR A 37 6.99 3.76 -1.53
N MET A 38 6.36 4.92 -1.79
CA MET A 38 6.60 6.17 -1.08
C MET A 38 6.31 6.08 0.42
N VAL A 39 5.37 5.23 0.85
CA VAL A 39 5.07 5.03 2.27
C VAL A 39 6.30 4.45 3.00
N ARG A 40 6.97 3.46 2.40
CA ARG A 40 8.22 2.91 2.94
C ARG A 40 9.30 3.99 3.10
N ASN A 41 9.49 4.82 2.08
CA ASN A 41 10.47 5.90 2.11
C ASN A 41 10.10 6.98 3.14
N THR A 42 8.81 7.30 3.25
CA THR A 42 8.30 8.24 4.27
C THR A 42 8.61 7.76 5.68
N VAL A 43 8.39 6.49 5.98
CA VAL A 43 8.70 5.89 7.29
C VAL A 43 10.20 5.97 7.59
N LEU A 44 11.05 5.64 6.61
CA LEU A 44 12.52 5.74 6.75
C LEU A 44 12.96 7.19 7.00
N ASN A 45 12.38 8.16 6.29
CA ASN A 45 12.69 9.58 6.47
C ASN A 45 12.27 10.10 7.86
N CYS A 46 11.25 9.47 8.47
CA CYS A 46 10.86 9.74 9.86
C CYS A 46 11.70 8.94 10.89
N SER A 47 12.77 8.25 10.46
CA SER A 47 13.61 7.40 11.30
C SER A 47 12.86 6.22 11.95
N GLY A 48 11.81 5.75 11.31
CA GLY A 48 11.07 4.54 11.66
C GLY A 48 11.55 3.31 10.90
N THR A 49 11.08 2.14 11.34
CA THR A 49 11.30 0.86 10.65
C THR A 49 10.06 0.49 9.84
N PRO A 50 10.09 0.48 8.50
CA PRO A 50 8.93 0.15 7.69
C PRO A 50 8.65 -1.35 7.71
N LYS A 51 7.39 -1.74 7.95
CA LYS A 51 6.94 -3.13 7.94
C LYS A 51 5.72 -3.33 7.06
N MET A 52 5.90 -4.01 5.95
CA MET A 52 4.80 -4.38 5.06
C MET A 52 4.11 -5.67 5.54
N ILE A 53 2.78 -5.68 5.53
CA ILE A 53 1.95 -6.83 5.88
C ILE A 53 0.84 -7.06 4.83
N ARG A 54 0.11 -8.16 4.96
CA ARG A 54 -1.08 -8.42 4.14
C ARG A 54 -2.20 -7.43 4.42
N THR A 55 -3.05 -7.19 3.40
CA THR A 55 -4.23 -6.31 3.48
C THR A 55 -5.30 -6.88 4.43
N GLY A 56 -5.90 -5.99 5.19
CA GLY A 56 -7.06 -6.22 6.05
C GLY A 56 -6.88 -5.64 7.45
N SER A 57 -7.78 -4.75 7.86
CA SER A 57 -7.68 -4.04 9.16
C SER A 57 -7.62 -4.99 10.36
N SER A 58 -8.22 -6.19 10.26
CA SER A 58 -8.11 -7.23 11.29
C SER A 58 -6.67 -7.76 11.42
N PHE A 59 -5.94 -7.92 10.31
CA PHE A 59 -4.53 -8.35 10.33
C PHE A 59 -3.65 -7.23 10.87
N LEU A 60 -3.90 -6.00 10.47
CA LEU A 60 -3.20 -4.82 10.97
C LEU A 60 -3.33 -4.70 12.49
N ARG A 61 -4.56 -4.73 13.02
CA ARG A 61 -4.82 -4.68 14.47
C ARG A 61 -4.16 -5.84 15.21
N LYS A 62 -4.28 -7.06 14.67
CA LYS A 62 -3.67 -8.25 15.28
C LYS A 62 -2.14 -8.12 15.33
N TYR A 63 -1.51 -7.67 14.25
CA TYR A 63 -0.06 -7.47 14.20
C TYR A 63 0.40 -6.46 15.26
N LEU A 64 -0.24 -5.29 15.31
CA LEU A 64 0.07 -4.24 16.28
C LEU A 64 -0.09 -4.74 17.72
N ALA A 65 -1.20 -5.42 18.04
CA ALA A 65 -1.46 -5.96 19.37
C ALA A 65 -0.42 -7.03 19.79
N GLN A 66 0.05 -7.84 18.85
CA GLN A 66 1.03 -8.90 19.12
C GLN A 66 2.49 -8.41 19.10
N SER A 67 2.74 -7.19 18.64
CA SER A 67 4.09 -6.63 18.50
C SER A 67 4.78 -6.27 19.83
N GLN A 68 4.07 -6.38 20.96
CA GLN A 68 4.61 -6.01 22.27
C GLN A 68 5.19 -4.58 22.32
N GLY A 69 4.57 -3.65 21.61
CA GLY A 69 5.00 -2.25 21.53
C GLY A 69 6.14 -1.97 20.53
N HIS A 70 6.58 -2.97 19.76
CA HIS A 70 7.53 -2.72 18.67
C HIS A 70 6.90 -1.95 17.52
N ALA A 71 5.67 -2.31 17.14
CA ALA A 71 4.89 -1.59 16.14
C ALA A 71 3.94 -0.60 16.84
N ILE A 72 4.08 0.68 16.51
CA ILE A 72 3.39 1.77 17.22
C ILE A 72 2.29 2.45 16.41
N PHE A 73 2.32 2.30 15.10
CA PHE A 73 1.32 2.82 14.19
C PHE A 73 1.23 1.93 12.95
N GLY A 74 0.06 1.86 12.38
CA GLY A 74 -0.11 1.22 11.09
C GLY A 74 -1.32 1.75 10.34
N GLY A 75 -1.26 1.59 9.00
CA GLY A 75 -2.33 2.01 8.11
C GLY A 75 -2.41 1.17 6.85
N GLU A 76 -3.52 1.30 6.15
CA GLU A 76 -3.78 0.63 4.89
C GLU A 76 -4.04 1.62 3.76
N TYR A 77 -3.85 1.16 2.53
CA TYR A 77 -4.21 1.95 1.34
C TYR A 77 -5.68 2.41 1.39
N ALA A 78 -6.57 1.59 1.93
CA ALA A 78 -7.98 1.90 2.07
C ALA A 78 -8.31 2.98 3.12
N GLY A 79 -7.32 3.55 3.82
CA GLY A 79 -7.53 4.62 4.80
C GLY A 79 -7.90 4.14 6.20
N HIS A 80 -7.64 2.88 6.53
CA HIS A 80 -7.72 2.38 7.91
C HIS A 80 -6.44 2.74 8.65
N TYR A 81 -6.56 3.33 9.85
CA TYR A 81 -5.42 3.73 10.67
C TYR A 81 -5.56 3.24 12.10
N VAL A 82 -4.51 2.63 12.62
CA VAL A 82 -4.46 2.06 13.97
C VAL A 82 -3.24 2.58 14.72
N PHE A 83 -3.46 3.21 15.87
CA PHE A 83 -2.42 3.74 16.74
C PHE A 83 -2.20 2.83 17.94
N ASN A 84 -0.95 2.46 18.19
CA ASN A 84 -0.52 1.59 19.29
C ASN A 84 0.68 2.22 20.04
N ASP A 85 0.69 3.55 20.12
CA ASP A 85 1.76 4.37 20.72
C ASP A 85 1.53 4.67 22.22
N GLY A 86 0.66 3.93 22.87
CA GLY A 86 0.31 4.10 24.27
C GLY A 86 -0.73 5.19 24.54
N ARG A 87 -1.18 5.91 23.53
CA ARG A 87 -2.21 6.97 23.62
C ARG A 87 -3.55 6.53 23.01
N GLY A 88 -3.50 5.67 21.99
CA GLY A 88 -4.68 5.06 21.36
C GLY A 88 -4.97 3.68 21.97
N PHE A 89 -6.20 3.19 21.76
CA PHE A 89 -6.64 1.87 22.22
C PHE A 89 -6.32 0.73 21.25
N GLY A 90 -5.57 0.99 20.17
CA GLY A 90 -5.26 -0.01 19.14
C GLY A 90 -6.47 -0.36 18.26
N PHE A 91 -7.45 0.53 18.17
CA PHE A 91 -8.62 0.38 17.32
C PHE A 91 -8.42 1.09 15.98
N ASP A 92 -9.12 0.59 14.97
CA ASP A 92 -9.30 1.28 13.70
C ASP A 92 -10.38 2.35 13.91
N ASP A 93 -9.94 3.62 14.06
CA ASP A 93 -10.79 4.72 14.48
C ASP A 93 -10.46 5.99 13.66
N GLY A 94 -11.35 6.31 12.70
CA GLY A 94 -11.20 7.49 11.85
C GLY A 94 -11.34 8.82 12.61
N ILE A 95 -12.14 8.87 13.70
CA ILE A 95 -12.27 10.08 14.51
C ILE A 95 -10.97 10.33 15.26
N TYR A 96 -10.39 9.29 15.85
CA TYR A 96 -9.11 9.41 16.52
C TYR A 96 -7.99 9.78 15.53
N ALA A 97 -7.97 9.19 14.35
CA ALA A 97 -7.01 9.56 13.29
C ALA A 97 -7.15 11.05 12.90
N ALA A 98 -8.37 11.56 12.76
CA ALA A 98 -8.60 12.97 12.49
C ALA A 98 -8.07 13.88 13.61
N LEU A 99 -8.29 13.52 14.88
CA LEU A 99 -7.73 14.26 16.03
C LEU A 99 -6.20 14.24 16.03
N ARG A 100 -5.57 13.12 15.67
CA ARG A 100 -4.11 13.01 15.54
C ARG A 100 -3.56 13.86 14.39
N LEU A 101 -4.31 13.98 13.29
CA LEU A 101 -3.94 14.90 12.20
C LEU A 101 -3.99 16.38 12.67
N LEU A 102 -5.04 16.76 13.41
CA LEU A 102 -5.14 18.11 13.97
C LEU A 102 -4.01 18.39 14.98
N GLU A 103 -3.63 17.41 15.80
CA GLU A 103 -2.47 17.51 16.66
C GLU A 103 -1.19 17.80 15.87
N TYR A 104 -0.93 17.03 14.80
CA TYR A 104 0.21 17.27 13.92
C TYR A 104 0.23 18.69 13.35
N LEU A 105 -0.90 19.17 12.83
CA LEU A 105 -1.03 20.49 12.26
C LEU A 105 -0.85 21.60 13.32
N SER A 106 -1.27 21.36 14.55
CA SER A 106 -1.10 22.32 15.67
C SER A 106 0.37 22.54 16.05
N GLN A 107 1.22 21.55 15.82
CA GLN A 107 2.67 21.66 16.06
C GLN A 107 3.39 22.47 14.95
N SER A 108 2.75 22.65 13.79
CA SER A 108 3.30 23.39 12.66
C SER A 108 2.25 24.36 12.10
N PRO A 109 1.84 25.40 12.87
CA PRO A 109 0.69 26.24 12.52
C PRO A 109 0.88 27.07 11.25
N GLN A 110 2.11 27.17 10.75
CA GLN A 110 2.43 27.86 9.49
C GLN A 110 2.30 26.95 8.26
N GLN A 111 2.10 25.63 8.45
CA GLN A 111 2.00 24.65 7.38
C GLN A 111 0.55 24.21 7.17
N THR A 112 0.05 24.39 5.96
CA THR A 112 -1.26 23.86 5.56
C THR A 112 -1.14 22.41 5.06
N ILE A 113 -2.25 21.67 5.06
CA ILE A 113 -2.30 20.32 4.47
C ILE A 113 -1.88 20.38 2.99
N SER A 114 -2.32 21.38 2.24
CA SER A 114 -1.93 21.54 0.83
C SER A 114 -0.42 21.68 0.65
N GLN A 115 0.24 22.47 1.48
CA GLN A 115 1.70 22.63 1.45
C GLN A 115 2.41 21.34 1.84
N LEU A 116 1.88 20.60 2.81
CA LEU A 116 2.40 19.28 3.16
C LEU A 116 2.35 18.32 1.97
N LEU A 117 1.19 18.23 1.30
CA LEU A 117 1.00 17.32 0.17
C LEU A 117 1.85 17.73 -1.05
N GLN A 118 2.08 19.01 -1.28
CA GLN A 118 2.94 19.51 -2.35
C GLN A 118 4.43 19.14 -2.18
N ALA A 119 4.85 18.77 -0.97
CA ALA A 119 6.21 18.29 -0.74
C ALA A 119 6.48 16.88 -1.30
N TYR A 120 5.42 16.15 -1.69
CA TYR A 120 5.55 14.83 -2.29
C TYR A 120 5.51 14.90 -3.82
N PRO A 121 6.32 14.08 -4.50
CA PRO A 121 6.27 14.00 -5.96
C PRO A 121 4.89 13.50 -6.42
N GLU A 122 4.47 13.99 -7.56
CA GLU A 122 3.30 13.46 -8.22
C GLU A 122 3.52 11.99 -8.61
N ARG A 123 2.50 11.17 -8.40
CA ARG A 123 2.51 9.75 -8.74
C ARG A 123 1.32 9.41 -9.63
N CYS A 124 1.53 8.46 -10.52
CA CYS A 124 0.47 7.86 -11.31
C CYS A 124 0.06 6.55 -10.66
N SER A 125 -1.20 6.41 -10.29
CA SER A 125 -1.72 5.20 -9.64
C SER A 125 -3.05 4.80 -10.25
N THR A 126 -3.34 3.49 -10.25
CA THR A 126 -4.70 3.01 -10.42
C THR A 126 -5.43 3.00 -9.08
N GLU A 127 -6.75 3.04 -9.11
CA GLU A 127 -7.57 2.52 -8.02
C GLU A 127 -7.42 0.99 -7.93
N ASP A 128 -8.10 0.36 -6.97
CA ASP A 128 -8.20 -1.11 -6.94
C ASP A 128 -8.98 -1.58 -8.17
N LEU A 129 -8.35 -2.35 -9.03
CA LEU A 129 -8.96 -2.99 -10.19
C LEU A 129 -9.46 -4.37 -9.77
N TYR A 130 -10.71 -4.68 -10.10
CA TYR A 130 -11.34 -5.96 -9.78
C TYR A 130 -11.43 -6.81 -11.03
N ILE A 131 -10.63 -7.86 -11.11
CA ILE A 131 -10.48 -8.71 -12.29
C ILE A 131 -11.05 -10.09 -11.99
N SER A 132 -12.04 -10.55 -12.77
CA SER A 132 -12.65 -11.88 -12.59
C SER A 132 -11.60 -12.99 -12.65
N THR A 133 -11.76 -14.01 -11.81
CA THR A 133 -10.94 -15.22 -11.90
C THR A 133 -11.31 -16.09 -13.10
N HIS A 134 -12.45 -15.84 -13.77
CA HIS A 134 -13.01 -16.72 -14.80
C HIS A 134 -13.05 -18.18 -14.38
N HIS A 135 -13.46 -18.45 -13.13
CA HIS A 135 -13.50 -19.77 -12.49
C HIS A 135 -12.13 -20.46 -12.36
N ALA A 136 -11.03 -19.77 -12.66
CA ALA A 136 -9.70 -20.31 -12.37
C ALA A 136 -9.44 -20.28 -10.86
N ASN A 137 -8.73 -21.30 -10.36
CA ASN A 137 -8.31 -21.29 -8.97
C ASN A 137 -7.26 -20.19 -8.73
N PRO A 138 -7.55 -19.22 -7.85
CA PRO A 138 -6.66 -18.07 -7.64
C PRO A 138 -5.24 -18.44 -7.21
N GLU A 139 -5.09 -19.47 -6.37
CA GLU A 139 -3.77 -19.90 -5.91
C GLU A 139 -2.93 -20.48 -7.06
N VAL A 140 -3.57 -21.20 -7.99
CA VAL A 140 -2.89 -21.76 -9.17
C VAL A 140 -2.45 -20.63 -10.11
N VAL A 141 -3.31 -19.62 -10.31
CA VAL A 141 -2.98 -18.44 -11.11
C VAL A 141 -1.80 -17.68 -10.49
N LEU A 142 -1.82 -17.43 -9.18
CA LEU A 142 -0.74 -16.73 -8.50
C LEU A 142 0.59 -17.50 -8.55
N LYS A 143 0.57 -18.82 -8.38
CA LYS A 143 1.76 -19.67 -8.54
C LYS A 143 2.31 -19.62 -9.98
N TYR A 144 1.42 -19.56 -10.97
CA TYR A 144 1.84 -19.42 -12.35
C TYR A 144 2.53 -18.06 -12.60
N ILE A 145 1.96 -16.96 -12.12
CA ILE A 145 2.57 -15.63 -12.20
C ILE A 145 3.93 -15.61 -11.50
N GLU A 146 4.04 -16.23 -10.33
CA GLU A 146 5.28 -16.31 -9.54
C GLU A 146 6.46 -16.88 -10.35
N GLN A 147 6.22 -17.89 -11.19
CA GLN A 147 7.27 -18.51 -12.02
C GLN A 147 7.92 -17.50 -12.98
N PHE A 148 7.16 -16.55 -13.50
CA PHE A 148 7.68 -15.49 -14.37
C PHE A 148 8.23 -14.31 -13.56
N ALA A 149 7.56 -13.95 -12.46
CA ALA A 149 7.91 -12.84 -11.59
C ALA A 149 9.35 -12.96 -11.04
N GLN A 150 9.82 -14.18 -10.78
CA GLN A 150 11.18 -14.45 -10.32
C GLN A 150 12.28 -14.01 -11.30
N HIS A 151 11.94 -13.86 -12.59
CA HIS A 151 12.88 -13.45 -13.65
C HIS A 151 12.78 -11.97 -14.01
N ILE A 152 11.85 -11.24 -13.39
CA ILE A 152 11.69 -9.81 -13.57
C ILE A 152 12.69 -9.07 -12.65
N PRO A 153 13.40 -8.04 -13.14
CA PRO A 153 14.34 -7.25 -12.32
C PRO A 153 13.58 -6.31 -11.38
N ALA A 154 12.95 -6.88 -10.35
CA ALA A 154 12.17 -6.21 -9.33
C ALA A 154 12.25 -6.97 -8.00
N GLU A 155 12.01 -6.30 -6.89
CA GLU A 155 11.87 -6.96 -5.59
C GLU A 155 10.52 -7.69 -5.54
N LEU A 156 10.55 -9.02 -5.46
CA LEU A 156 9.36 -9.86 -5.39
C LEU A 156 8.90 -10.05 -3.95
N SER A 157 7.67 -9.63 -3.64
CA SER A 157 6.99 -9.93 -2.39
C SER A 157 5.80 -10.87 -2.61
N LYS A 158 5.68 -11.88 -1.73
CA LYS A 158 4.60 -12.88 -1.69
C LYS A 158 3.79 -12.82 -0.39
N ILE A 159 3.80 -11.69 0.28
CA ILE A 159 3.10 -11.50 1.57
C ILE A 159 1.59 -11.66 1.41
N ASP A 160 1.02 -11.14 0.31
CA ASP A 160 -0.41 -11.24 0.00
C ASP A 160 -0.59 -11.15 -1.52
N GLY A 161 -0.48 -12.26 -2.21
CA GLY A 161 -0.42 -12.33 -3.67
C GLY A 161 0.98 -12.14 -4.23
N ILE A 162 1.09 -11.57 -5.41
CA ILE A 162 2.36 -11.29 -6.11
C ILE A 162 2.51 -9.79 -6.27
N ARG A 163 3.48 -9.21 -5.58
CA ARG A 163 3.85 -7.81 -5.71
C ARG A 163 5.28 -7.71 -6.25
N LEU A 164 5.47 -6.87 -7.25
CA LEU A 164 6.75 -6.51 -7.82
C LEU A 164 7.03 -5.04 -7.55
N ASP A 165 8.05 -4.77 -6.75
CA ASP A 165 8.53 -3.43 -6.48
C ASP A 165 9.72 -3.12 -7.38
N PHE A 166 9.58 -2.06 -8.18
CA PHE A 166 10.61 -1.46 -9.01
C PHE A 166 11.15 -0.20 -8.33
N GLU A 167 12.23 0.37 -8.82
CA GLU A 167 12.79 1.62 -8.31
C GLU A 167 11.76 2.77 -8.43
N ASP A 168 10.98 2.79 -9.49
CA ASP A 168 10.09 3.86 -9.93
C ASP A 168 8.59 3.50 -9.86
N GLY A 169 8.22 2.38 -9.21
CA GLY A 169 6.82 1.99 -9.06
C GLY A 169 6.62 0.57 -8.55
N PHE A 170 5.38 0.13 -8.50
CA PHE A 170 5.05 -1.26 -8.20
C PHE A 170 3.80 -1.73 -8.94
N GLY A 171 3.65 -3.05 -9.05
CA GLY A 171 2.41 -3.72 -9.41
C GLY A 171 2.11 -4.85 -8.44
N ILE A 172 0.84 -5.03 -8.11
CA ILE A 172 0.37 -6.14 -7.27
C ILE A 172 -0.86 -6.79 -7.87
N ILE A 173 -0.90 -8.11 -7.81
CA ILE A 173 -2.10 -8.93 -8.03
C ILE A 173 -2.29 -9.86 -6.84
N ARG A 174 -3.48 -9.86 -6.24
CA ARG A 174 -3.82 -10.69 -5.09
C ARG A 174 -5.23 -11.27 -5.23
N ALA A 175 -5.43 -12.45 -4.67
CA ALA A 175 -6.76 -13.04 -4.60
C ALA A 175 -7.64 -12.26 -3.60
N SER A 176 -8.90 -12.07 -3.93
CA SER A 176 -9.88 -11.54 -2.98
C SER A 176 -10.13 -12.53 -1.85
N ASN A 177 -10.35 -12.01 -0.64
CA ASN A 177 -10.78 -12.82 0.51
C ASN A 177 -12.30 -13.05 0.53
N THR A 178 -13.07 -12.35 -0.31
CA THR A 178 -14.54 -12.28 -0.21
C THR A 178 -15.26 -12.62 -1.51
N GLY A 179 -14.54 -12.80 -2.63
CA GLY A 179 -15.17 -13.07 -3.92
C GLY A 179 -14.24 -13.70 -4.94
N GLU A 180 -14.81 -14.12 -6.07
CA GLU A 180 -14.10 -14.78 -7.18
C GLU A 180 -13.44 -13.76 -8.12
N TYR A 181 -12.58 -12.91 -7.58
CA TYR A 181 -11.84 -11.91 -8.34
C TYR A 181 -10.44 -11.69 -7.75
N PHE A 182 -9.56 -11.17 -8.58
CA PHE A 182 -8.29 -10.59 -8.15
C PHE A 182 -8.47 -9.09 -7.91
N THR A 183 -7.84 -8.59 -6.86
CA THR A 183 -7.61 -7.16 -6.70
C THR A 183 -6.23 -6.86 -7.25
N VAL A 184 -6.16 -5.93 -8.20
CA VAL A 184 -4.92 -5.54 -8.87
C VAL A 184 -4.72 -4.04 -8.71
N ARG A 185 -3.49 -3.60 -8.47
CA ARG A 185 -3.14 -2.19 -8.36
C ARG A 185 -1.76 -1.92 -8.89
N PHE A 186 -1.60 -0.76 -9.52
CA PHE A 186 -0.34 -0.25 -10.05
C PHE A 186 -0.09 1.16 -9.57
N ASP A 187 1.19 1.51 -9.39
CA ASP A 187 1.65 2.83 -8.97
C ASP A 187 3.03 3.07 -9.57
N ALA A 188 3.27 4.25 -10.13
CA ALA A 188 4.55 4.60 -10.75
C ALA A 188 4.80 6.10 -10.77
N ASP A 189 6.04 6.51 -11.05
CA ASP A 189 6.45 7.91 -11.15
C ASP A 189 5.86 8.62 -12.38
N THR A 190 5.58 7.87 -13.46
CA THR A 190 5.05 8.43 -14.70
C THR A 190 3.94 7.57 -15.30
N PRO A 191 3.03 8.16 -16.11
CA PRO A 191 1.99 7.40 -16.81
C PRO A 191 2.56 6.31 -17.72
N GLN A 192 3.68 6.60 -18.40
CA GLN A 192 4.35 5.62 -19.25
C GLN A 192 4.83 4.43 -18.44
N ARG A 193 5.49 4.67 -17.30
CA ARG A 193 6.00 3.60 -16.44
C ARG A 193 4.88 2.78 -15.81
N LEU A 194 3.78 3.42 -15.45
CA LEU A 194 2.57 2.74 -14.98
C LEU A 194 2.05 1.74 -16.04
N ALA A 195 1.99 2.18 -17.29
CA ALA A 195 1.57 1.32 -18.41
C ALA A 195 2.55 0.14 -18.63
N GLU A 196 3.87 0.39 -18.54
CA GLU A 196 4.90 -0.66 -18.68
C GLU A 196 4.79 -1.71 -17.55
N ILE A 197 4.66 -1.29 -16.30
CA ILE A 197 4.49 -2.21 -15.16
C ILE A 197 3.21 -3.03 -15.35
N ARG A 198 2.10 -2.41 -15.73
CA ARG A 198 0.85 -3.10 -16.02
C ARG A 198 1.03 -4.13 -17.16
N GLN A 199 1.74 -3.77 -18.22
CA GLN A 199 2.01 -4.65 -19.35
C GLN A 199 2.80 -5.89 -18.94
N ILE A 200 3.70 -5.80 -17.98
CA ILE A 200 4.42 -6.96 -17.42
C ILE A 200 3.42 -8.00 -16.88
N PHE A 201 2.43 -7.58 -16.09
CA PHE A 201 1.42 -8.49 -15.52
C PHE A 201 0.51 -9.07 -16.62
N ILE A 202 0.12 -8.28 -17.62
CA ILE A 202 -0.66 -8.76 -18.77
C ILE A 202 0.10 -9.86 -19.51
N VAL A 203 1.38 -9.64 -19.82
CA VAL A 203 2.22 -10.60 -20.54
C VAL A 203 2.40 -11.90 -19.75
N MET A 204 2.60 -11.83 -18.45
CA MET A 204 2.69 -13.02 -17.59
C MET A 204 1.42 -13.88 -17.64
N LEU A 205 0.25 -13.25 -17.75
CA LEU A 205 -1.05 -13.94 -17.78
C LEU A 205 -1.45 -14.43 -19.18
N GLN A 206 -1.04 -13.74 -20.22
CA GLN A 206 -1.59 -13.85 -21.58
C GLN A 206 -1.56 -15.27 -22.15
N LYS A 207 -0.51 -16.05 -21.85
CA LYS A 207 -0.35 -17.39 -22.42
C LYS A 207 -1.31 -18.43 -21.82
N GLN A 208 -1.50 -18.40 -20.51
CA GLN A 208 -2.27 -19.44 -19.79
C GLN A 208 -3.66 -18.96 -19.38
N TYR A 209 -3.80 -17.66 -19.14
CA TYR A 209 -5.04 -17.03 -18.63
C TYR A 209 -5.44 -15.83 -19.51
N PRO A 210 -5.71 -16.03 -20.82
CA PRO A 210 -5.95 -14.92 -21.74
C PRO A 210 -7.15 -14.05 -21.37
N ASN A 211 -8.19 -14.62 -20.76
CA ASN A 211 -9.37 -13.85 -20.33
C ASN A 211 -9.02 -12.91 -19.18
N ILE A 212 -8.24 -13.37 -18.19
CA ILE A 212 -7.76 -12.53 -17.07
C ILE A 212 -6.84 -11.42 -17.62
N ALA A 213 -5.95 -11.76 -18.54
CA ALA A 213 -5.07 -10.79 -19.18
C ALA A 213 -5.86 -9.75 -20.00
N HIS A 214 -6.91 -10.19 -20.70
CA HIS A 214 -7.80 -9.30 -21.44
C HIS A 214 -8.52 -8.33 -20.51
N ASP A 215 -9.18 -8.83 -19.46
CA ASP A 215 -9.87 -7.96 -18.49
C ASP A 215 -8.90 -6.96 -17.85
N LEU A 216 -7.70 -7.42 -17.47
CA LEU A 216 -6.66 -6.54 -16.94
C LEU A 216 -6.26 -5.47 -17.97
N SER A 217 -6.25 -5.78 -19.27
CA SER A 217 -5.92 -4.81 -20.33
C SER A 217 -7.02 -3.76 -20.52
N GLN A 218 -8.28 -4.06 -20.21
CA GLN A 218 -9.43 -3.16 -20.37
C GLN A 218 -9.75 -2.36 -19.10
N ALA A 219 -9.30 -2.81 -17.94
CA ALA A 219 -9.57 -2.14 -16.67
C ALA A 219 -8.85 -0.77 -16.58
N TYR A 220 -9.56 0.27 -16.16
CA TYR A 220 -9.03 1.63 -15.95
C TYR A 220 -9.34 2.12 -14.55
#